data_3ebd3479608f1e0729c94df0123e71ee
#
_entry.id   3ebd3479608f1e0729c94df0123e71ee
#
_cell.length_a   1.000
_cell.length_b   1.000
_cell.length_c   1.000
_cell.angle_alpha   90.00
_cell.angle_beta   90.00
_cell.angle_gamma   90.00
#
_symmetry.space_group_name_H-M   'P 1'
#
loop_
_entity.id
_entity.type
_entity.pdbx_description
1 polymer ?
#
loop_
_entity_poly.entity_id
_entity_poly.type
_entity_poly.pdbx_seq_one_letter_code
_entity_poly.pdbx_strand_id
1 'polypeptide(L)'
;MAKQNVIRTFVEQALTGSPVMRAALFSRLGMQYGTDRDLYQALGYPTQLKYIDFRVKYKRQDIAKAVIDRPISATWKGGFQLFESDDAQETALEKEFKVLYKRLQLSSTFKRLDKLVGLGEFGILLLGLDDVRTREDFGKPVNVGKRKLLYLTPFGQGNASIDSFDMTPTSERYNLPEFYDLKVSKTENSDETLRVHHSRVLHITDNPLESSLYGIPRLEPIYNRLMDIEKLIGGSAEMFWRGARPGYHGKVDPEYTMTDTVREDLQDQIDEYEHQLRRILVTEGIDLQALAAQVSSPKDHLDVQIQMISAQTGIPKRILTGSEIGELASTQDRDNWFSYIGQRREDIGEEAIIYPFVNRLVDLKILPFPINKEDDEDYTVKWAPLNEESDKDKAEVGRIRATALKEYTSSPMAEMVVPHKAFFEYFLGLDEDQIEYIEELQGAAIAEEELLNDNAFDSNGEVE
;
A
#
# COMPACT_ATOMS: atom_id res chain seq x y z
N MET A 1 16.63 36.10 -26.09
CA MET A 1 17.49 36.15 -27.29
C MET A 1 18.72 35.21 -27.25
N ALA A 2 19.56 35.17 -26.22
CA ALA A 2 20.73 34.28 -26.23
C ALA A 2 20.43 32.78 -26.33
N LYS A 3 19.41 32.25 -25.61
CA LYS A 3 19.04 30.83 -25.66
C LYS A 3 18.41 30.39 -26.99
N GLN A 4 17.64 31.26 -27.65
CA GLN A 4 17.05 30.95 -28.97
C GLN A 4 18.11 30.92 -30.07
N ASN A 5 19.11 31.78 -30.01
CA ASN A 5 20.22 31.75 -30.96
C ASN A 5 21.08 30.49 -30.81
N VAL A 6 21.29 30.01 -29.58
CA VAL A 6 22.03 28.76 -29.34
C VAL A 6 21.32 27.54 -29.93
N ILE A 7 20.00 27.45 -29.76
CA ILE A 7 19.19 26.33 -30.32
C ILE A 7 19.19 26.41 -31.84
N ARG A 8 19.04 27.60 -32.43
CA ARG A 8 19.04 27.80 -33.87
C ARG A 8 20.40 27.46 -34.52
N THR A 9 21.47 27.91 -33.89
CA THR A 9 22.84 27.55 -34.31
C THR A 9 23.11 26.05 -34.18
N PHE A 10 22.57 25.40 -33.13
CA PHE A 10 22.72 23.96 -32.93
C PHE A 10 21.94 23.13 -33.97
N VAL A 11 20.73 23.57 -34.34
CA VAL A 11 19.93 22.95 -35.40
C VAL A 11 20.54 23.13 -36.77
N GLU A 12 21.07 24.33 -37.09
CA GLU A 12 21.78 24.62 -38.35
C GLU A 12 23.08 23.81 -38.46
N GLN A 13 23.83 23.67 -37.39
CA GLN A 13 25.03 22.79 -37.36
C GLN A 13 24.68 21.30 -37.46
N ALA A 14 23.53 20.87 -36.93
CA ALA A 14 23.06 19.50 -37.09
C ALA A 14 22.61 19.17 -38.51
N LEU A 15 22.02 20.13 -39.21
CA LEU A 15 21.59 19.97 -40.61
C LEU A 15 22.77 20.05 -41.63
N THR A 16 23.78 20.82 -41.32
CA THR A 16 24.94 21.05 -42.21
C THR A 16 26.21 20.29 -41.79
N GLY A 17 26.21 19.70 -40.59
CA GLY A 17 27.36 19.02 -40.03
C GLY A 17 27.68 17.66 -40.64
N SER A 18 28.90 17.19 -40.40
CA SER A 18 29.33 15.86 -40.83
C SER A 18 28.44 14.74 -40.26
N PRO A 19 28.38 13.56 -40.89
CA PRO A 19 27.65 12.42 -40.36
C PRO A 19 27.95 12.07 -38.89
N VAL A 20 29.23 12.30 -38.48
CA VAL A 20 29.68 12.07 -37.09
C VAL A 20 29.03 13.06 -36.10
N MET A 21 28.92 14.35 -36.50
CA MET A 21 28.23 15.35 -35.66
C MET A 21 26.74 15.07 -35.54
N ARG A 22 26.09 14.63 -36.62
CA ARG A 22 24.68 14.20 -36.56
C ARG A 22 24.50 12.99 -35.65
N ALA A 23 25.37 11.98 -35.79
CA ALA A 23 25.35 10.80 -34.93
C ALA A 23 25.52 11.16 -33.45
N ALA A 24 26.42 12.06 -33.10
CA ALA A 24 26.65 12.56 -31.76
C ALA A 24 25.42 13.35 -31.21
N LEU A 25 24.78 14.14 -32.07
CA LEU A 25 23.56 14.88 -31.69
C LEU A 25 22.36 13.93 -31.46
N PHE A 26 22.17 12.97 -32.36
CA PHE A 26 21.08 11.98 -32.23
C PHE A 26 21.32 11.03 -31.08
N SER A 27 22.58 10.69 -30.77
CA SER A 27 22.91 9.92 -29.55
C SER A 27 22.51 10.69 -28.28
N ARG A 28 22.79 12.01 -28.24
CA ARG A 28 22.34 12.87 -27.10
C ARG A 28 20.82 13.00 -26.99
N LEU A 29 20.10 12.83 -28.10
CA LEU A 29 18.64 12.80 -28.14
C LEU A 29 18.05 11.39 -27.93
N GLY A 30 18.89 10.41 -27.57
CA GLY A 30 18.47 9.02 -27.41
C GLY A 30 18.12 8.32 -28.74
N MET A 31 18.54 8.92 -29.89
CA MET A 31 18.39 8.32 -31.21
C MET A 31 19.76 7.84 -31.68
N GLN A 32 19.98 6.55 -31.76
CA GLN A 32 21.18 6.00 -32.38
C GLN A 32 20.97 5.83 -33.89
N TYR A 33 22.01 6.21 -34.66
CA TYR A 33 22.06 5.90 -36.08
C TYR A 33 22.44 4.43 -36.23
N GLY A 34 21.50 3.58 -36.49
CA GLY A 34 21.69 2.13 -36.54
C GLY A 34 20.55 1.41 -35.87
N THR A 35 20.76 0.25 -35.38
CA THR A 35 19.70 -0.70 -35.02
C THR A 35 19.08 -0.52 -33.64
N ASP A 36 19.76 0.11 -32.64
CA ASP A 36 19.28 0.14 -31.27
C ASP A 36 19.12 1.57 -30.74
N ARG A 37 17.87 1.95 -30.50
CA ARG A 37 17.50 3.17 -29.81
C ARG A 37 17.55 2.93 -28.29
N ASP A 38 18.37 3.70 -27.57
CA ASP A 38 18.31 3.72 -26.11
C ASP A 38 16.99 4.36 -25.65
N LEU A 39 16.04 3.51 -25.24
CA LEU A 39 14.72 3.94 -24.80
C LEU A 39 14.79 4.70 -23.48
N TYR A 40 15.67 4.33 -22.55
CA TYR A 40 15.83 5.01 -21.28
C TYR A 40 16.25 6.47 -21.47
N GLN A 41 17.27 6.69 -22.27
CA GLN A 41 17.72 8.03 -22.61
C GLN A 41 16.69 8.82 -23.40
N ALA A 42 16.04 8.20 -24.40
CA ALA A 42 15.05 8.86 -25.25
C ALA A 42 13.79 9.26 -24.50
N LEU A 43 13.37 8.46 -23.53
CA LEU A 43 12.18 8.71 -22.71
C LEU A 43 12.50 9.43 -21.40
N GLY A 44 13.80 9.67 -21.13
CA GLY A 44 14.25 10.37 -19.92
C GLY A 44 13.99 9.56 -18.64
N TYR A 45 14.07 8.24 -18.73
CA TYR A 45 13.97 7.40 -17.54
C TYR A 45 15.30 7.41 -16.78
N PRO A 46 15.27 7.45 -15.44
CA PRO A 46 16.48 7.33 -14.63
C PRO A 46 17.07 5.92 -14.74
N THR A 47 18.38 5.83 -14.86
CA THR A 47 19.10 4.54 -14.88
C THR A 47 19.31 3.98 -13.47
N GLN A 48 19.34 4.85 -12.47
CA GLN A 48 19.45 4.48 -11.06
C GLN A 48 18.41 5.25 -10.26
N LEU A 49 17.74 4.55 -9.38
CA LEU A 49 16.73 5.11 -8.47
C LEU A 49 17.29 5.16 -7.05
N LYS A 50 16.94 6.20 -6.32
CA LYS A 50 17.32 6.39 -4.91
C LYS A 50 16.05 6.50 -4.07
N TYR A 51 16.16 6.23 -2.79
CA TYR A 51 15.05 6.38 -1.83
C TYR A 51 14.31 7.72 -1.94
N ILE A 52 15.06 8.82 -2.19
CA ILE A 52 14.44 10.14 -2.33
C ILE A 52 13.48 10.23 -3.51
N ASP A 53 13.77 9.52 -4.61
CA ASP A 53 12.92 9.51 -5.80
C ASP A 53 11.57 8.85 -5.49
N PHE A 54 11.58 7.71 -4.79
CA PHE A 54 10.36 7.05 -4.33
C PHE A 54 9.57 7.92 -3.35
N ARG A 55 10.25 8.57 -2.41
CA ARG A 55 9.63 9.46 -1.43
C ARG A 55 8.97 10.67 -2.08
N VAL A 56 9.59 11.25 -3.09
CA VAL A 56 9.01 12.38 -3.86
C VAL A 56 7.78 11.91 -4.62
N LYS A 57 7.83 10.77 -5.31
CA LYS A 57 6.67 10.18 -6.00
C LYS A 57 5.53 9.91 -5.04
N TYR A 58 5.78 9.23 -3.91
CA TYR A 58 4.76 8.97 -2.90
C TYR A 58 4.08 10.23 -2.37
N LYS A 59 4.83 11.32 -2.19
CA LYS A 59 4.28 12.57 -1.64
C LYS A 59 3.45 13.37 -2.64
N ARG A 60 3.72 13.25 -3.95
CA ARG A 60 3.19 14.15 -4.96
C ARG A 60 2.33 13.50 -6.03
N GLN A 61 2.43 12.18 -6.20
CA GLN A 61 1.70 11.45 -7.22
C GLN A 61 0.63 10.55 -6.57
N ASP A 62 -0.59 10.65 -7.05
CA ASP A 62 -1.78 9.96 -6.58
C ASP A 62 -1.69 8.43 -6.71
N ILE A 63 -1.35 7.92 -7.90
CA ILE A 63 -1.21 6.46 -8.13
C ILE A 63 -0.05 5.87 -7.31
N ALA A 64 1.10 6.55 -7.25
CA ALA A 64 2.23 6.10 -6.43
C ALA A 64 1.84 5.99 -4.95
N LYS A 65 1.07 6.97 -4.45
CA LYS A 65 0.54 6.95 -3.09
C LYS A 65 -0.47 5.81 -2.89
N ALA A 66 -1.35 5.57 -3.87
CA ALA A 66 -2.34 4.50 -3.81
C ALA A 66 -1.68 3.11 -3.75
N VAL A 67 -0.62 2.86 -4.53
CA VAL A 67 0.15 1.61 -4.54
C VAL A 67 0.73 1.28 -3.16
N ILE A 68 1.18 2.28 -2.42
CA ILE A 68 1.70 2.11 -1.06
C ILE A 68 0.56 2.02 -0.05
N ASP A 69 -0.36 2.99 -0.05
CA ASP A 69 -1.33 3.17 1.04
C ASP A 69 -2.47 2.15 1.03
N ARG A 70 -2.94 1.71 -0.16
CA ARG A 70 -4.10 0.82 -0.28
C ARG A 70 -3.87 -0.55 0.36
N PRO A 71 -2.81 -1.32 -0.03
CA PRO A 71 -2.57 -2.64 0.54
C PRO A 71 -2.25 -2.55 2.04
N ILE A 72 -1.44 -1.59 2.46
CA ILE A 72 -1.07 -1.42 3.86
C ILE A 72 -2.28 -1.06 4.73
N SER A 73 -3.14 -0.17 4.23
CA SER A 73 -4.37 0.19 4.96
C SER A 73 -5.34 -0.98 5.08
N ALA A 74 -5.41 -1.84 4.06
CA ALA A 74 -6.24 -3.04 4.09
C ALA A 74 -5.65 -4.12 5.01
N THR A 75 -4.33 -4.35 4.99
CA THR A 75 -3.64 -5.31 5.86
C THR A 75 -3.94 -5.03 7.34
N TRP A 76 -3.75 -3.78 7.78
CA TRP A 76 -3.90 -3.37 9.18
C TRP A 76 -5.34 -2.94 9.56
N LYS A 77 -6.32 -3.14 8.66
CA LYS A 77 -7.73 -2.81 8.94
C LYS A 77 -8.28 -3.72 10.03
N GLY A 78 -8.93 -3.11 11.03
CA GLY A 78 -9.55 -3.83 12.16
C GLY A 78 -8.56 -4.29 13.23
N GLY A 79 -7.25 -4.29 12.93
CA GLY A 79 -6.21 -4.73 13.87
C GLY A 79 -6.11 -6.26 13.96
N PHE A 80 -5.36 -6.72 14.97
CA PHE A 80 -5.10 -8.13 15.23
C PHE A 80 -5.01 -8.39 16.74
N GLN A 81 -5.10 -9.65 17.13
CA GLN A 81 -4.97 -10.14 18.51
C GLN A 81 -4.02 -11.34 18.50
N LEU A 82 -3.29 -11.53 19.60
CA LEU A 82 -2.60 -12.79 19.84
C LEU A 82 -3.57 -13.77 20.46
N PHE A 83 -3.43 -15.01 20.06
CA PHE A 83 -4.27 -16.11 20.51
C PHE A 83 -3.37 -17.31 20.81
N GLU A 84 -3.45 -17.80 22.04
CA GLU A 84 -2.57 -18.85 22.55
C GLU A 84 -3.35 -20.13 22.88
N SER A 85 -4.60 -20.04 23.33
CA SER A 85 -5.43 -21.18 23.74
C SER A 85 -6.89 -20.93 23.41
N ASP A 86 -7.62 -22.00 23.07
CA ASP A 86 -9.09 -22.01 22.88
C ASP A 86 -9.87 -21.96 24.20
N ASP A 87 -9.17 -21.91 25.35
CA ASP A 87 -9.81 -21.79 26.64
C ASP A 87 -10.58 -20.47 26.80
N ALA A 88 -11.70 -20.49 27.45
CA ALA A 88 -12.55 -19.31 27.70
C ALA A 88 -11.87 -18.21 28.53
N GLN A 89 -10.70 -18.48 29.13
CA GLN A 89 -9.93 -17.51 29.89
C GLN A 89 -8.68 -17.04 29.14
N GLU A 90 -8.61 -15.72 28.88
CA GLU A 90 -7.40 -15.10 28.30
C GLU A 90 -6.14 -15.48 29.09
N THR A 91 -5.09 -15.90 28.39
CA THR A 91 -3.81 -16.26 28.99
C THR A 91 -3.05 -15.03 29.51
N ALA A 92 -1.95 -15.25 30.23
CA ALA A 92 -1.13 -14.15 30.73
C ALA A 92 -0.48 -13.36 29.58
N LEU A 93 -0.02 -14.06 28.53
CA LEU A 93 0.55 -13.45 27.31
C LEU A 93 -0.47 -12.57 26.61
N GLU A 94 -1.67 -13.09 26.38
CA GLU A 94 -2.75 -12.36 25.70
C GLU A 94 -3.16 -11.09 26.46
N LYS A 95 -3.31 -11.18 27.79
CA LYS A 95 -3.65 -10.02 28.63
C LYS A 95 -2.57 -8.93 28.60
N GLU A 96 -1.32 -9.30 28.78
CA GLU A 96 -0.21 -8.33 28.78
C GLU A 96 0.00 -7.74 27.39
N PHE A 97 -0.11 -8.55 26.34
CA PHE A 97 -0.03 -8.06 24.96
C PHE A 97 -1.16 -7.08 24.63
N LYS A 98 -2.40 -7.37 25.03
CA LYS A 98 -3.56 -6.49 24.84
C LYS A 98 -3.38 -5.11 25.51
N VAL A 99 -2.74 -5.08 26.68
CA VAL A 99 -2.36 -3.83 27.37
C VAL A 99 -1.31 -3.07 26.57
N LEU A 100 -0.25 -3.76 26.10
CA LEU A 100 0.80 -3.17 25.27
C LEU A 100 0.24 -2.65 23.93
N TYR A 101 -0.60 -3.43 23.29
CA TYR A 101 -1.25 -3.10 22.01
C TYR A 101 -1.97 -1.76 22.08
N LYS A 102 -2.80 -1.56 23.12
CA LYS A 102 -3.54 -0.31 23.32
C LYS A 102 -2.63 0.84 23.70
N ARG A 103 -1.71 0.63 24.62
CA ARG A 103 -0.80 1.66 25.15
C ARG A 103 0.13 2.21 24.06
N LEU A 104 0.71 1.35 23.23
CA LEU A 104 1.68 1.71 22.21
C LEU A 104 1.04 1.92 20.83
N GLN A 105 -0.28 1.77 20.72
CA GLN A 105 -1.02 1.88 19.45
C GLN A 105 -0.37 1.03 18.34
N LEU A 106 -0.14 -0.27 18.63
CA LEU A 106 0.66 -1.16 17.79
C LEU A 106 0.18 -1.17 16.33
N SER A 107 -1.12 -1.27 16.08
CA SER A 107 -1.67 -1.25 14.71
C SER A 107 -1.26 0.00 13.93
N SER A 108 -1.34 1.17 14.55
CA SER A 108 -0.94 2.44 13.92
C SER A 108 0.57 2.52 13.69
N THR A 109 1.36 2.05 14.67
CA THR A 109 2.82 2.03 14.61
C THR A 109 3.32 1.07 13.54
N PHE A 110 2.76 -0.14 13.47
CA PHE A 110 3.12 -1.14 12.45
C PHE A 110 2.66 -0.72 11.05
N LYS A 111 1.48 -0.14 10.92
CA LYS A 111 1.02 0.46 9.66
C LYS A 111 1.98 1.55 9.16
N ARG A 112 2.52 2.37 10.06
CA ARG A 112 3.50 3.40 9.71
C ARG A 112 4.85 2.79 9.33
N LEU A 113 5.30 1.77 10.07
CA LEU A 113 6.50 1.02 9.76
C LEU A 113 6.43 0.36 8.38
N ASP A 114 5.34 -0.36 8.10
CA ASP A 114 5.07 -1.02 6.83
C ASP A 114 5.10 -0.04 5.64
N LYS A 115 4.58 1.19 5.80
CA LYS A 115 4.71 2.23 4.78
C LYS A 115 6.17 2.62 4.50
N LEU A 116 6.98 2.69 5.54
CA LEU A 116 8.39 3.05 5.41
C LEU A 116 9.20 1.93 4.76
N VAL A 117 8.88 0.68 5.10
CA VAL A 117 9.44 -0.52 4.47
C VAL A 117 9.08 -0.57 2.98
N GLY A 118 7.79 -0.40 2.63
CA GLY A 118 7.34 -0.43 1.23
C GLY A 118 7.89 0.72 0.35
N LEU A 119 8.34 1.81 0.96
CA LEU A 119 8.96 2.94 0.26
C LEU A 119 10.47 2.80 0.06
N GLY A 120 11.14 2.00 0.88
CA GLY A 120 12.57 1.81 0.84
C GLY A 120 12.94 0.34 0.71
N GLU A 121 14.21 0.05 0.81
CA GLU A 121 14.75 -1.31 0.81
C GLU A 121 14.54 -1.99 2.17
N PHE A 122 14.43 -1.20 3.25
CA PHE A 122 14.19 -1.68 4.60
C PHE A 122 13.54 -0.61 5.49
N GLY A 123 13.00 -1.04 6.60
CA GLY A 123 12.54 -0.21 7.71
C GLY A 123 13.07 -0.71 9.04
N ILE A 124 13.22 0.19 9.98
CA ILE A 124 13.73 -0.08 11.34
C ILE A 124 12.67 0.30 12.35
N LEU A 125 12.38 -0.59 13.29
CA LEU A 125 11.59 -0.27 14.47
C LEU A 125 12.49 -0.19 15.70
N LEU A 126 12.67 1.00 16.23
CA LEU A 126 13.43 1.23 17.47
C LEU A 126 12.56 0.90 18.69
N LEU A 127 13.07 0.07 19.58
CA LEU A 127 12.48 -0.29 20.86
C LEU A 127 13.04 0.62 21.95
N GLY A 128 12.23 1.51 22.48
CA GLY A 128 12.60 2.38 23.62
C GLY A 128 12.40 1.63 24.93
N LEU A 129 13.50 1.22 25.56
CA LEU A 129 13.53 0.46 26.80
C LEU A 129 13.92 1.32 28.00
N ASP A 130 13.58 0.88 29.19
CA ASP A 130 13.82 1.59 30.46
C ASP A 130 15.27 1.51 30.99
N ASP A 131 16.16 0.82 30.25
CA ASP A 131 17.59 0.70 30.59
C ASP A 131 18.46 1.81 29.96
N VAL A 132 17.89 2.66 29.15
CA VAL A 132 18.59 3.77 28.50
C VAL A 132 18.46 5.03 29.34
N ARG A 133 19.58 5.54 29.85
CA ARG A 133 19.68 6.78 30.63
C ARG A 133 20.42 7.88 29.87
N THR A 134 21.42 7.48 29.09
CA THR A 134 22.23 8.38 28.28
C THR A 134 22.12 7.96 26.80
N ARG A 135 22.59 8.84 25.92
CA ARG A 135 22.58 8.56 24.49
C ARG A 135 23.48 7.41 24.08
N GLU A 136 24.62 7.28 24.76
CA GLU A 136 25.61 6.22 24.53
C GLU A 136 25.04 4.84 24.88
N ASP A 137 24.04 4.77 25.74
CA ASP A 137 23.42 3.50 26.15
C ASP A 137 22.66 2.82 25.03
N PHE A 138 22.24 3.57 23.99
CA PHE A 138 21.65 2.96 22.79
C PHE A 138 22.64 2.07 22.02
N GLY A 139 23.93 2.41 22.05
CA GLY A 139 25.00 1.59 21.45
C GLY A 139 25.36 0.34 22.24
N LYS A 140 24.79 0.13 23.43
CA LYS A 140 25.05 -1.06 24.25
C LYS A 140 23.98 -2.12 24.00
N PRO A 141 24.35 -3.43 24.03
CA PRO A 141 23.36 -4.49 23.97
C PRO A 141 22.34 -4.37 25.11
N VAL A 142 21.13 -4.84 24.87
CA VAL A 142 20.09 -4.84 25.90
C VAL A 142 20.46 -5.85 26.98
N ASN A 143 20.46 -5.44 28.23
CA ASN A 143 20.59 -6.35 29.36
C ASN A 143 19.29 -7.13 29.53
N VAL A 144 19.35 -8.44 29.36
CA VAL A 144 18.19 -9.33 29.55
C VAL A 144 17.76 -9.28 31.03
N GLY A 145 16.51 -8.94 31.28
CA GLY A 145 15.95 -8.82 32.62
C GLY A 145 14.52 -8.30 32.56
N LYS A 146 13.88 -8.09 33.70
CA LYS A 146 12.53 -7.53 33.76
C LYS A 146 12.57 -6.05 33.31
N ARG A 147 12.32 -5.82 32.03
CA ARG A 147 12.36 -4.50 31.36
C ARG A 147 10.96 -3.98 31.07
N LYS A 148 10.86 -2.68 30.84
CA LYS A 148 9.64 -2.04 30.36
C LYS A 148 9.88 -1.44 28.98
N LEU A 149 9.02 -1.80 28.03
CA LEU A 149 8.96 -1.12 26.73
C LEU A 149 8.22 0.20 26.91
N LEU A 150 8.90 1.32 26.67
CA LEU A 150 8.36 2.67 26.90
C LEU A 150 7.70 3.22 25.65
N TYR A 151 8.38 3.12 24.51
CA TYR A 151 7.91 3.63 23.23
C TYR A 151 8.45 2.82 22.04
N LEU A 152 7.83 3.03 20.88
CA LEU A 152 8.23 2.47 19.59
C LEU A 152 8.38 3.60 18.58
N THR A 153 9.48 3.60 17.83
CA THR A 153 9.71 4.61 16.80
C THR A 153 10.13 3.96 15.49
N PRO A 154 9.30 4.01 14.44
CA PRO A 154 9.65 3.50 13.13
C PRO A 154 10.50 4.51 12.36
N PHE A 155 11.57 3.99 11.73
CA PHE A 155 12.47 4.71 10.82
C PHE A 155 12.45 4.05 9.44
N GLY A 156 12.47 4.83 8.39
CA GLY A 156 12.72 4.34 7.03
C GLY A 156 14.16 4.59 6.61
N GLN A 157 14.58 3.99 5.51
CA GLN A 157 15.91 4.08 4.92
C GLN A 157 16.45 5.51 4.78
N GLY A 158 15.60 6.51 4.60
CA GLY A 158 16.04 7.92 4.55
C GLY A 158 16.61 8.47 5.85
N ASN A 159 16.24 7.86 6.99
CA ASN A 159 16.65 8.27 8.33
C ASN A 159 17.35 7.14 9.11
N ALA A 160 17.61 6.01 8.47
CA ALA A 160 18.30 4.88 9.06
C ALA A 160 19.33 4.32 8.07
N SER A 161 20.50 3.97 8.55
CA SER A 161 21.54 3.28 7.78
C SER A 161 22.19 2.21 8.66
N ILE A 162 22.73 1.18 8.01
CA ILE A 162 23.54 0.16 8.68
C ILE A 162 24.95 0.74 8.84
N ASP A 163 25.48 0.78 10.06
CA ASP A 163 26.81 1.28 10.36
C ASP A 163 27.86 0.17 10.26
N SER A 164 27.60 -0.99 10.86
CA SER A 164 28.55 -2.11 10.84
C SER A 164 27.83 -3.45 10.91
N PHE A 165 28.57 -4.49 10.50
CA PHE A 165 28.12 -5.88 10.45
C PHE A 165 28.91 -6.74 11.42
N ASP A 166 28.28 -7.79 11.95
CA ASP A 166 29.00 -8.82 12.71
C ASP A 166 29.83 -9.67 11.73
N MET A 167 31.16 -9.51 11.81
CA MET A 167 32.12 -10.22 10.96
C MET A 167 32.74 -11.42 11.66
N THR A 168 32.20 -11.85 12.80
CA THR A 168 32.70 -12.99 13.57
C THR A 168 32.20 -14.31 12.95
N PRO A 169 33.06 -15.14 12.31
CA PRO A 169 32.59 -16.30 11.58
C PRO A 169 31.88 -17.39 12.41
N THR A 170 32.07 -17.37 13.73
CA THR A 170 31.45 -18.31 14.68
C THR A 170 30.16 -17.77 15.28
N SER A 171 29.75 -16.56 14.94
CA SER A 171 28.52 -15.96 15.40
C SER A 171 27.33 -16.45 14.58
N GLU A 172 26.22 -16.74 15.23
CA GLU A 172 24.93 -17.01 14.58
C GLU A 172 24.43 -15.80 13.75
N ARG A 173 25.00 -14.64 14.04
CA ARG A 173 24.68 -13.38 13.36
C ARG A 173 25.73 -12.96 12.31
N TYR A 174 26.59 -13.89 11.89
CA TYR A 174 27.60 -13.57 10.87
C TYR A 174 26.99 -12.88 9.66
N ASN A 175 27.58 -11.76 9.24
CA ASN A 175 27.13 -10.90 8.14
C ASN A 175 25.74 -10.26 8.34
N LEU A 176 25.23 -10.22 9.57
CA LEU A 176 24.03 -9.42 9.91
C LEU A 176 24.45 -8.10 10.56
N PRO A 177 23.62 -7.06 10.49
CA PRO A 177 23.91 -5.76 11.08
C PRO A 177 24.14 -5.84 12.59
N GLU A 178 25.21 -5.24 13.06
CA GLU A 178 25.54 -5.11 14.48
C GLU A 178 25.08 -3.76 15.02
N PHE A 179 25.37 -2.67 14.27
CA PHE A 179 24.97 -1.33 14.64
C PHE A 179 24.23 -0.64 13.51
N TYR A 180 23.33 0.24 13.92
CA TYR A 180 22.54 1.11 13.03
C TYR A 180 22.76 2.56 13.42
N ASP A 181 22.81 3.43 12.43
CA ASP A 181 22.80 4.87 12.59
C ASP A 181 21.41 5.41 12.27
N LEU A 182 20.73 5.97 13.27
CA LEU A 182 19.42 6.57 13.16
C LEU A 182 19.50 8.09 13.25
N LYS A 183 18.96 8.79 12.26
CA LYS A 183 18.88 10.25 12.28
C LYS A 183 17.66 10.70 13.08
N VAL A 184 17.90 11.36 14.17
CA VAL A 184 16.88 11.92 15.06
C VAL A 184 16.92 13.43 14.93
N SER A 185 15.88 14.01 14.30
CA SER A 185 15.79 15.48 14.16
C SER A 185 15.36 16.10 15.47
N LYS A 186 16.18 16.98 16.04
CA LYS A 186 15.81 17.82 17.19
C LYS A 186 15.13 19.12 16.77
N THR A 187 15.53 19.67 15.64
CA THR A 187 14.99 20.88 15.02
C THR A 187 15.09 20.77 13.50
N GLU A 188 14.38 21.60 12.75
CA GLU A 188 14.35 21.54 11.26
C GLU A 188 15.74 21.53 10.58
N ASN A 189 16.80 21.96 11.27
CA ASN A 189 18.14 22.12 10.73
C ASN A 189 19.26 21.35 11.50
N SER A 190 18.92 20.48 12.45
CA SER A 190 19.93 19.69 13.17
C SER A 190 19.55 18.23 13.23
N ASP A 191 20.08 17.45 12.29
CA ASP A 191 20.05 16.00 12.35
C ASP A 191 21.18 15.51 13.27
N GLU A 192 20.82 14.82 14.33
CA GLU A 192 21.77 14.10 15.17
C GLU A 192 21.70 12.61 14.84
N THR A 193 22.85 12.00 14.61
CA THR A 193 22.96 10.56 14.40
C THR A 193 23.01 9.84 15.76
N LEU A 194 22.14 8.88 15.95
CA LEU A 194 22.09 8.01 17.11
C LEU A 194 22.55 6.62 16.69
N ARG A 195 23.69 6.18 17.23
CA ARG A 195 24.19 4.82 17.02
C ARG A 195 23.45 3.85 17.94
N VAL A 196 22.86 2.80 17.36
CA VAL A 196 21.98 1.87 18.07
C VAL A 196 22.42 0.44 17.82
N HIS A 197 22.54 -0.35 18.88
CA HIS A 197 22.85 -1.77 18.80
C HIS A 197 21.64 -2.57 18.27
N HIS A 198 21.91 -3.62 17.49
CA HIS A 198 20.87 -4.44 16.84
C HIS A 198 19.82 -5.02 17.81
N SER A 199 20.20 -5.28 19.08
CA SER A 199 19.27 -5.83 20.07
C SER A 199 18.10 -4.88 20.40
N ARG A 200 18.23 -3.59 20.09
CA ARG A 200 17.24 -2.54 20.37
C ARG A 200 16.38 -2.20 19.17
N VAL A 201 16.58 -2.87 18.05
CA VAL A 201 15.85 -2.61 16.83
C VAL A 201 15.33 -3.90 16.20
N LEU A 202 14.24 -3.77 15.45
CA LEU A 202 13.82 -4.79 14.50
C LEU A 202 14.09 -4.24 13.10
N HIS A 203 14.78 -5.02 12.29
CA HIS A 203 15.05 -4.73 10.88
C HIS A 203 14.04 -5.50 10.04
N ILE A 204 13.28 -4.79 9.21
CA ILE A 204 12.19 -5.33 8.43
C ILE A 204 12.38 -4.99 6.97
N THR A 205 12.21 -5.98 6.10
CA THR A 205 12.30 -5.87 4.65
C THR A 205 11.00 -6.34 3.99
N ASP A 206 10.70 -5.83 2.82
CA ASP A 206 9.59 -6.26 1.98
C ASP A 206 10.16 -6.76 0.65
N ASN A 207 9.72 -7.95 0.22
CA ASN A 207 10.13 -8.56 -1.04
C ASN A 207 11.67 -8.66 -1.22
N PRO A 208 12.41 -9.29 -0.28
CA PRO A 208 13.85 -9.50 -0.42
C PRO A 208 14.14 -10.48 -1.56
N LEU A 209 15.17 -10.24 -2.36
CA LEU A 209 15.56 -11.11 -3.48
C LEU A 209 16.87 -11.86 -3.18
N GLU A 210 17.98 -11.17 -3.15
CA GLU A 210 19.31 -11.77 -2.94
C GLU A 210 19.78 -11.67 -1.48
N SER A 211 19.40 -10.59 -0.83
CA SER A 211 19.77 -10.27 0.55
C SER A 211 18.55 -10.19 1.44
N SER A 212 18.57 -10.85 2.58
CA SER A 212 17.52 -10.71 3.59
C SER A 212 17.47 -9.31 4.23
N LEU A 213 18.51 -8.49 4.00
CA LEU A 213 18.64 -7.15 4.59
C LEU A 213 18.07 -6.05 3.71
N TYR A 214 17.95 -6.29 2.41
CA TYR A 214 17.49 -5.31 1.43
C TYR A 214 16.37 -5.89 0.59
N GLY A 215 15.23 -5.28 0.68
CA GLY A 215 14.06 -5.60 -0.16
C GLY A 215 14.02 -4.73 -1.41
N ILE A 216 13.01 -4.94 -2.23
CA ILE A 216 12.76 -4.14 -3.43
C ILE A 216 11.65 -3.13 -3.11
N PRO A 217 11.91 -1.81 -3.22
CA PRO A 217 10.89 -0.78 -3.03
C PRO A 217 9.68 -1.00 -3.94
N ARG A 218 8.48 -0.92 -3.41
CA ARG A 218 7.23 -1.21 -4.18
C ARG A 218 7.04 -0.33 -5.40
N LEU A 219 7.61 0.87 -5.40
CA LEU A 219 7.52 1.80 -6.53
C LEU A 219 8.57 1.57 -7.60
N GLU A 220 9.62 0.80 -7.32
CA GLU A 220 10.74 0.59 -8.24
C GLU A 220 10.32 -0.07 -9.56
N PRO A 221 9.62 -1.22 -9.56
CA PRO A 221 9.24 -1.92 -10.80
C PRO A 221 8.28 -1.12 -11.67
N ILE A 222 7.52 -0.19 -11.08
CA ILE A 222 6.50 0.62 -11.77
C ILE A 222 6.95 2.06 -12.01
N TYR A 223 8.17 2.43 -11.63
CA TYR A 223 8.63 3.82 -11.63
C TYR A 223 8.51 4.49 -12.99
N ASN A 224 8.93 3.81 -14.06
CA ASN A 224 8.84 4.34 -15.42
C ASN A 224 7.37 4.54 -15.84
N ARG A 225 6.45 3.66 -15.43
CA ARG A 225 5.01 3.81 -15.69
C ARG A 225 4.40 5.01 -14.99
N LEU A 226 4.86 5.27 -13.76
CA LEU A 226 4.47 6.47 -13.02
C LEU A 226 4.98 7.75 -13.73
N MET A 227 6.18 7.73 -14.29
CA MET A 227 6.68 8.85 -15.09
C MET A 227 5.88 9.05 -16.39
N ASP A 228 5.50 7.97 -17.05
CA ASP A 228 4.69 8.06 -18.28
C ASP A 228 3.30 8.63 -18.00
N ILE A 229 2.67 8.24 -16.89
CA ILE A 229 1.40 8.85 -16.44
C ILE A 229 1.55 10.36 -16.24
N GLU A 230 2.61 10.81 -15.58
CA GLU A 230 2.88 12.26 -15.40
C GLU A 230 3.06 12.99 -16.73
N LYS A 231 3.82 12.38 -17.67
CA LYS A 231 4.02 12.96 -19.01
C LYS A 231 2.70 13.05 -19.79
N LEU A 232 1.88 11.99 -19.75
CA LEU A 232 0.58 11.96 -20.43
C LEU A 232 -0.39 12.98 -19.85
N ILE A 233 -0.52 13.05 -18.53
CA ILE A 233 -1.42 14.01 -17.86
C ILE A 233 -0.89 15.43 -18.03
N GLY A 234 0.41 15.67 -17.79
CA GLY A 234 1.02 16.98 -17.92
C GLY A 234 0.98 17.50 -19.35
N GLY A 235 1.34 16.64 -20.33
CA GLY A 235 1.25 16.98 -21.74
C GLY A 235 -0.18 17.25 -22.23
N SER A 236 -1.13 16.48 -21.74
CA SER A 236 -2.56 16.72 -22.01
C SER A 236 -3.01 18.08 -21.41
N ALA A 237 -2.65 18.36 -20.16
CA ALA A 237 -2.98 19.63 -19.52
C ALA A 237 -2.37 20.82 -20.27
N GLU A 238 -1.12 20.72 -20.73
CA GLU A 238 -0.47 21.75 -21.53
C GLU A 238 -1.16 21.92 -22.91
N MET A 239 -1.53 20.80 -23.54
CA MET A 239 -2.24 20.83 -24.82
C MET A 239 -3.60 21.53 -24.68
N PHE A 240 -4.36 21.26 -23.64
CA PHE A 240 -5.63 21.97 -23.34
C PHE A 240 -5.39 23.45 -23.06
N TRP A 241 -4.38 23.78 -22.26
CA TRP A 241 -4.03 25.16 -21.92
C TRP A 241 -3.63 25.96 -23.16
N ARG A 242 -2.79 25.41 -24.02
CA ARG A 242 -2.39 26.04 -25.28
C ARG A 242 -3.52 26.05 -26.31
N GLY A 243 -4.35 25.00 -26.36
CA GLY A 243 -5.51 24.92 -27.24
C GLY A 243 -6.60 25.93 -26.91
N ALA A 244 -6.70 26.36 -25.65
CA ALA A 244 -7.60 27.43 -25.22
C ALA A 244 -7.17 28.81 -25.74
N ARG A 245 -5.91 28.96 -26.16
CA ARG A 245 -5.34 30.16 -26.79
C ARG A 245 -4.60 29.75 -28.06
N PRO A 246 -5.33 29.44 -29.14
CA PRO A 246 -4.70 29.03 -30.40
C PRO A 246 -3.92 30.20 -30.99
N GLY A 247 -2.71 29.90 -31.48
CA GLY A 247 -2.01 30.86 -32.32
C GLY A 247 -2.78 31.14 -33.61
N TYR A 248 -2.48 32.23 -34.27
CA TYR A 248 -3.10 32.61 -35.52
C TYR A 248 -2.08 32.50 -36.66
N HIS A 249 -2.51 32.00 -37.80
CA HIS A 249 -1.76 32.04 -39.05
C HIS A 249 -2.45 33.05 -39.97
N GLY A 250 -1.79 34.13 -40.24
CA GLY A 250 -2.24 35.16 -41.18
C GLY A 250 -1.62 34.94 -42.57
N LYS A 251 -2.43 34.73 -43.57
CA LYS A 251 -2.00 34.68 -44.97
C LYS A 251 -2.39 35.98 -45.64
N VAL A 252 -1.39 36.75 -46.06
CA VAL A 252 -1.59 38.02 -46.79
C VAL A 252 -1.94 37.70 -48.24
N ASP A 253 -2.97 38.36 -48.75
CA ASP A 253 -3.34 38.26 -50.19
C ASP A 253 -2.18 38.79 -51.04
N PRO A 254 -1.77 38.09 -52.11
CA PRO A 254 -0.71 38.53 -53.02
C PRO A 254 -0.87 39.94 -53.61
N GLU A 255 -2.14 40.39 -53.77
CA GLU A 255 -2.47 41.72 -54.28
C GLU A 255 -2.49 42.83 -53.21
N TYR A 256 -2.37 42.45 -51.90
CA TYR A 256 -2.46 43.34 -50.79
C TYR A 256 -1.05 43.72 -50.27
N THR A 257 -0.78 45.02 -50.14
CA THR A 257 0.51 45.52 -49.64
C THR A 257 0.36 45.79 -48.14
N MET A 258 0.98 44.95 -47.33
CA MET A 258 1.03 45.11 -45.88
C MET A 258 1.94 46.27 -45.49
N THR A 259 1.36 47.37 -45.01
CA THR A 259 2.11 48.50 -44.47
C THR A 259 2.42 48.26 -42.99
N ASP A 260 3.43 49.00 -42.44
CA ASP A 260 3.82 48.85 -41.03
C ASP A 260 2.65 49.25 -40.09
N THR A 261 1.84 50.25 -40.49
CA THR A 261 0.66 50.65 -39.73
C THR A 261 -0.39 49.55 -39.63
N VAL A 262 -0.67 48.87 -40.76
CA VAL A 262 -1.62 47.70 -40.77
C VAL A 262 -1.09 46.54 -39.93
N ARG A 263 0.26 46.36 -39.87
CA ARG A 263 0.87 45.34 -39.03
C ARG A 263 0.71 45.68 -37.54
N GLU A 264 0.93 46.92 -37.14
CA GLU A 264 0.76 47.40 -35.77
C GLU A 264 -0.70 47.32 -35.34
N ASP A 265 -1.64 47.77 -36.15
CA ASP A 265 -3.08 47.65 -35.87
C ASP A 265 -3.55 46.20 -35.72
N LEU A 266 -3.03 45.28 -36.53
CA LEU A 266 -3.34 43.87 -36.42
C LEU A 266 -2.77 43.26 -35.14
N GLN A 267 -1.56 43.65 -34.77
CA GLN A 267 -0.91 43.19 -33.54
C GLN A 267 -1.70 43.67 -32.32
N ASP A 268 -2.08 44.95 -32.30
CA ASP A 268 -2.89 45.50 -31.21
C ASP A 268 -4.27 44.81 -31.10
N GLN A 269 -4.93 44.54 -32.24
CA GLN A 269 -6.18 43.79 -32.26
C GLN A 269 -6.04 42.34 -31.74
N ILE A 270 -4.95 41.66 -32.06
CA ILE A 270 -4.64 40.32 -31.57
C ILE A 270 -4.37 40.38 -30.06
N ASP A 271 -3.57 41.31 -29.59
CA ASP A 271 -3.26 41.50 -28.18
C ASP A 271 -4.53 41.81 -27.36
N GLU A 272 -5.44 42.71 -27.88
CA GLU A 272 -6.73 42.98 -27.25
C GLU A 272 -7.62 41.72 -27.23
N TYR A 273 -7.61 40.89 -28.28
CA TYR A 273 -8.36 39.68 -28.33
C TYR A 273 -7.83 38.62 -27.34
N GLU A 274 -6.51 38.47 -27.25
CA GLU A 274 -5.87 37.56 -26.28
C GLU A 274 -6.16 37.95 -24.83
N HIS A 275 -6.24 39.24 -24.55
CA HIS A 275 -6.56 39.77 -23.23
C HIS A 275 -8.07 39.92 -22.96
N GLN A 276 -8.92 39.40 -23.85
CA GLN A 276 -10.39 39.41 -23.74
C GLN A 276 -11.01 40.84 -23.78
N LEU A 277 -10.27 41.82 -24.25
CA LEU A 277 -10.77 43.19 -24.41
C LEU A 277 -11.57 43.34 -25.72
N ARG A 278 -11.33 42.47 -26.71
CA ARG A 278 -12.03 42.45 -28.00
C ARG A 278 -12.53 41.04 -28.31
N ARG A 279 -13.70 40.89 -28.91
CA ARG A 279 -14.28 39.60 -29.29
C ARG A 279 -14.26 39.33 -30.79
N ILE A 280 -13.99 40.33 -31.60
CA ILE A 280 -14.01 40.28 -33.06
C ILE A 280 -12.73 40.86 -33.61
N LEU A 281 -12.05 40.08 -34.47
CA LEU A 281 -10.92 40.54 -35.25
C LEU A 281 -11.45 40.95 -36.65
N VAL A 282 -11.09 42.13 -37.09
CA VAL A 282 -11.43 42.64 -38.42
C VAL A 282 -10.15 42.78 -39.21
N THR A 283 -10.01 41.98 -40.25
CA THR A 283 -8.82 41.97 -41.12
C THR A 283 -9.19 42.33 -42.55
N GLU A 284 -8.41 43.15 -43.20
CA GLU A 284 -8.55 43.51 -44.60
C GLU A 284 -7.34 42.98 -45.38
N GLY A 285 -7.57 42.21 -46.42
CA GLY A 285 -6.49 41.59 -47.22
C GLY A 285 -5.66 40.52 -46.52
N ILE A 286 -6.09 40.04 -45.36
CA ILE A 286 -5.42 38.97 -44.59
C ILE A 286 -6.43 37.91 -44.20
N ASP A 287 -6.22 36.67 -44.68
CA ASP A 287 -6.97 35.50 -44.22
C ASP A 287 -6.33 34.99 -42.90
N LEU A 288 -7.08 35.10 -41.82
CA LEU A 288 -6.63 34.75 -40.48
C LEU A 288 -7.24 33.41 -40.08
N GLN A 289 -6.38 32.39 -39.91
CA GLN A 289 -6.78 31.04 -39.51
C GLN A 289 -6.27 30.75 -38.12
N ALA A 290 -7.14 30.32 -37.21
CA ALA A 290 -6.73 29.84 -35.93
C ALA A 290 -5.96 28.49 -36.08
N LEU A 291 -4.75 28.42 -35.51
CA LEU A 291 -3.98 27.18 -35.43
C LEU A 291 -4.57 26.31 -34.32
N ALA A 292 -5.71 25.66 -34.63
CA ALA A 292 -6.35 24.77 -33.69
C ALA A 292 -5.44 23.56 -33.44
N ALA A 293 -5.01 23.38 -32.21
CA ALA A 293 -4.37 22.13 -31.80
C ALA A 293 -5.40 21.00 -31.81
N GLN A 294 -5.09 19.89 -32.49
CA GLN A 294 -5.91 18.68 -32.38
C GLN A 294 -5.78 18.14 -30.96
N VAL A 295 -6.84 18.27 -30.16
CA VAL A 295 -6.89 17.76 -28.81
C VAL A 295 -7.21 16.27 -28.85
N SER A 296 -6.23 15.44 -28.53
CA SER A 296 -6.39 13.99 -28.39
C SER A 296 -6.71 13.63 -26.94
N SER A 297 -7.66 12.72 -26.72
CA SER A 297 -7.95 12.21 -25.36
C SER A 297 -6.85 11.25 -24.90
N PRO A 298 -6.21 11.47 -23.74
CA PRO A 298 -5.19 10.58 -23.22
C PRO A 298 -5.77 9.33 -22.52
N LYS A 299 -7.08 9.17 -22.47
CA LYS A 299 -7.78 8.16 -21.65
C LYS A 299 -7.28 6.75 -21.89
N ASP A 300 -7.23 6.30 -23.14
CA ASP A 300 -6.86 4.92 -23.46
C ASP A 300 -5.40 4.63 -23.13
N HIS A 301 -4.52 5.59 -23.37
CA HIS A 301 -3.10 5.47 -22.98
C HIS A 301 -2.89 5.42 -21.47
N LEU A 302 -3.62 6.24 -20.72
CA LEU A 302 -3.61 6.22 -19.25
C LEU A 302 -4.15 4.89 -18.72
N ASP A 303 -5.22 4.37 -19.31
CA ASP A 303 -5.84 3.12 -18.92
C ASP A 303 -4.86 1.94 -19.07
N VAL A 304 -4.09 1.89 -20.14
CA VAL A 304 -3.04 0.87 -20.33
C VAL A 304 -1.96 0.98 -19.26
N GLN A 305 -1.48 2.19 -18.92
CA GLN A 305 -0.47 2.37 -17.89
C GLN A 305 -0.99 1.90 -16.51
N ILE A 306 -2.21 2.26 -16.14
CA ILE A 306 -2.83 1.83 -14.88
C ILE A 306 -3.02 0.30 -14.85
N GLN A 307 -3.40 -0.31 -15.98
CA GLN A 307 -3.54 -1.75 -16.10
C GLN A 307 -2.19 -2.48 -15.90
N MET A 308 -1.11 -1.96 -16.46
CA MET A 308 0.24 -2.52 -16.25
C MET A 308 0.70 -2.38 -14.79
N ILE A 309 0.39 -1.26 -14.14
CA ILE A 309 0.65 -1.07 -12.69
C ILE A 309 -0.17 -2.07 -11.89
N SER A 310 -1.45 -2.26 -12.20
CA SER A 310 -2.32 -3.25 -11.56
C SER A 310 -1.77 -4.66 -11.70
N ALA A 311 -1.33 -5.06 -12.89
CA ALA A 311 -0.73 -6.37 -13.15
C ALA A 311 0.57 -6.58 -12.34
N GLN A 312 1.43 -5.57 -12.24
CA GLN A 312 2.69 -5.66 -11.50
C GLN A 312 2.50 -5.69 -9.99
N THR A 313 1.52 -4.93 -9.47
CA THR A 313 1.33 -4.75 -8.03
C THR A 313 0.32 -5.73 -7.42
N GLY A 314 -0.42 -6.48 -8.24
CA GLY A 314 -1.53 -7.33 -7.79
C GLY A 314 -2.75 -6.54 -7.25
N ILE A 315 -2.72 -5.21 -7.34
CA ILE A 315 -3.82 -4.37 -6.85
C ILE A 315 -4.83 -4.17 -7.99
N PRO A 316 -6.09 -4.61 -7.86
CA PRO A 316 -7.09 -4.43 -8.90
C PRO A 316 -7.23 -2.95 -9.31
N LYS A 317 -7.38 -2.69 -10.61
CA LYS A 317 -7.49 -1.33 -11.16
C LYS A 317 -8.53 -0.48 -10.42
N ARG A 318 -9.67 -1.08 -10.07
CA ARG A 318 -10.75 -0.40 -9.35
C ARG A 318 -10.34 0.03 -7.94
N ILE A 319 -9.56 -0.82 -7.27
CA ILE A 319 -9.00 -0.49 -5.96
C ILE A 319 -8.00 0.67 -6.09
N LEU A 320 -7.15 0.69 -7.14
CA LEU A 320 -6.20 1.77 -7.39
C LEU A 320 -6.91 3.11 -7.66
N THR A 321 -7.93 3.10 -8.51
CA THR A 321 -8.62 4.32 -8.97
C THR A 321 -9.78 4.74 -8.08
N GLY A 322 -10.32 3.82 -7.25
CA GLY A 322 -11.48 4.07 -6.39
C GLY A 322 -12.81 4.14 -7.16
N SER A 323 -12.88 3.59 -8.39
CA SER A 323 -14.10 3.60 -9.18
C SER A 323 -14.98 2.39 -8.89
N GLU A 324 -16.21 2.61 -8.47
CA GLU A 324 -17.25 1.60 -8.25
C GLU A 324 -18.17 1.54 -9.45
N ILE A 325 -17.92 0.73 -10.47
CA ILE A 325 -18.84 0.53 -11.57
C ILE A 325 -18.99 -0.97 -11.88
N GLY A 326 -20.18 -1.51 -11.64
CA GLY A 326 -20.61 -2.86 -12.03
C GLY A 326 -20.49 -3.91 -10.93
N GLU A 327 -21.62 -4.45 -10.49
CA GLU A 327 -21.75 -5.31 -9.31
C GLU A 327 -21.07 -6.70 -9.47
N LEU A 328 -21.17 -7.34 -10.63
CA LEU A 328 -20.63 -8.69 -10.86
C LEU A 328 -19.10 -8.74 -11.03
N ALA A 329 -18.53 -7.81 -11.79
CA ALA A 329 -17.07 -7.73 -11.94
C ALA A 329 -16.38 -7.19 -10.65
N SER A 330 -17.14 -6.55 -9.74
CA SER A 330 -16.64 -6.07 -8.45
C SER A 330 -16.44 -7.19 -7.43
N THR A 331 -17.19 -8.27 -7.52
CA THR A 331 -17.08 -9.39 -6.56
C THR A 331 -15.79 -10.16 -6.77
N GLN A 332 -15.45 -10.54 -8.00
CA GLN A 332 -14.19 -11.25 -8.28
C GLN A 332 -12.96 -10.40 -7.98
N ASP A 333 -12.98 -9.10 -8.34
CA ASP A 333 -11.89 -8.17 -8.01
C ASP A 333 -11.73 -8.04 -6.49
N ARG A 334 -12.84 -8.05 -5.75
CA ARG A 334 -12.86 -7.99 -4.28
C ARG A 334 -12.29 -9.26 -3.67
N ASP A 335 -12.68 -10.44 -4.15
CA ASP A 335 -12.23 -11.72 -3.64
C ASP A 335 -10.72 -11.92 -3.92
N ASN A 336 -10.26 -11.58 -5.10
CA ASN A 336 -8.83 -11.56 -5.44
C ASN A 336 -8.06 -10.58 -4.53
N TRP A 337 -8.65 -9.41 -4.26
CA TRP A 337 -8.05 -8.44 -3.36
C TRP A 337 -7.97 -8.94 -1.92
N PHE A 338 -9.01 -9.60 -1.42
CA PHE A 338 -8.98 -10.15 -0.07
C PHE A 338 -8.00 -11.30 0.07
N SER A 339 -7.89 -12.17 -0.95
CA SER A 339 -6.87 -13.22 -1.00
C SER A 339 -5.45 -12.63 -0.97
N TYR A 340 -5.20 -11.59 -1.78
CA TYR A 340 -3.92 -10.88 -1.77
C TYR A 340 -3.61 -10.25 -0.40
N ILE A 341 -4.60 -9.63 0.26
CA ILE A 341 -4.41 -9.04 1.59
C ILE A 341 -4.25 -10.13 2.66
N GLY A 342 -4.94 -11.28 2.53
CA GLY A 342 -4.77 -12.43 3.41
C GLY A 342 -3.32 -12.90 3.39
N GLN A 343 -2.79 -13.23 2.21
CA GLN A 343 -1.40 -13.61 2.05
C GLN A 343 -0.43 -12.55 2.57
N ARG A 344 -0.72 -11.27 2.33
CA ARG A 344 0.13 -10.19 2.83
C ARG A 344 0.10 -10.06 4.36
N ARG A 345 -1.01 -10.41 5.02
CA ARG A 345 -1.09 -10.49 6.48
C ARG A 345 -0.14 -11.55 7.03
N GLU A 346 -0.10 -12.72 6.39
CA GLU A 346 0.81 -13.81 6.73
C GLU A 346 2.27 -13.39 6.49
N ASP A 347 2.65 -13.06 5.23
CA ASP A 347 4.05 -12.82 4.85
C ASP A 347 4.67 -11.59 5.55
N ILE A 348 3.96 -10.46 5.57
CA ILE A 348 4.49 -9.19 6.08
C ILE A 348 3.97 -8.87 7.48
N GLY A 349 2.67 -9.07 7.72
CA GLY A 349 2.06 -8.76 9.00
C GLY A 349 2.61 -9.66 10.10
N GLU A 350 2.55 -10.93 9.92
CA GLU A 350 2.91 -11.94 10.92
C GLU A 350 4.41 -12.25 10.88
N GLU A 351 4.92 -12.79 9.78
CA GLU A 351 6.28 -13.29 9.72
C GLU A 351 7.34 -12.17 9.80
N ALA A 352 7.13 -11.05 9.11
CA ALA A 352 8.14 -10.00 9.10
C ALA A 352 8.02 -9.01 10.25
N ILE A 353 6.82 -8.78 10.83
CA ILE A 353 6.60 -7.74 11.84
C ILE A 353 6.17 -8.31 13.18
N ILE A 354 5.05 -9.07 13.26
CA ILE A 354 4.43 -9.43 14.53
C ILE A 354 5.25 -10.48 15.26
N TYR A 355 5.56 -11.62 14.64
CA TYR A 355 6.35 -12.68 15.27
C TYR A 355 7.74 -12.19 15.72
N PRO A 356 8.54 -11.49 14.91
CA PRO A 356 9.83 -10.96 15.37
C PRO A 356 9.68 -9.95 16.50
N PHE A 357 8.60 -9.17 16.53
CA PHE A 357 8.32 -8.22 17.61
C PHE A 357 7.97 -8.94 18.90
N VAL A 358 7.02 -9.86 18.87
CA VAL A 358 6.55 -10.60 20.06
C VAL A 358 7.68 -11.46 20.63
N ASN A 359 8.37 -12.23 19.78
CA ASN A 359 9.49 -13.06 20.18
C ASN A 359 10.61 -12.23 20.85
N ARG A 360 10.94 -11.06 20.27
CA ARG A 360 11.91 -10.14 20.88
C ARG A 360 11.45 -9.66 22.27
N LEU A 361 10.18 -9.41 22.50
CA LEU A 361 9.67 -9.00 23.81
C LEU A 361 9.65 -10.15 24.82
N VAL A 362 9.39 -11.36 24.35
CA VAL A 362 9.49 -12.58 25.18
C VAL A 362 10.93 -12.84 25.58
N ASP A 363 11.90 -12.77 24.66
CA ASP A 363 13.34 -12.92 24.93
C ASP A 363 13.84 -11.90 25.94
N LEU A 364 13.36 -10.67 25.86
CA LEU A 364 13.68 -9.59 26.80
C LEU A 364 12.90 -9.67 28.13
N LYS A 365 12.07 -10.70 28.31
CA LYS A 365 11.19 -10.91 29.49
C LYS A 365 10.27 -9.71 29.77
N ILE A 366 9.84 -9.03 28.72
CA ILE A 366 8.83 -7.97 28.76
C ILE A 366 7.44 -8.57 28.69
N LEU A 367 7.27 -9.60 27.86
CA LEU A 367 6.09 -10.45 27.81
C LEU A 367 6.39 -11.81 28.47
N PRO A 368 5.39 -12.46 29.09
CA PRO A 368 5.53 -13.80 29.60
C PRO A 368 5.81 -14.80 28.46
N PHE A 369 6.38 -15.95 28.82
CA PHE A 369 6.58 -17.04 27.87
C PHE A 369 5.20 -17.65 27.53
N PRO A 370 5.01 -18.07 26.26
CA PRO A 370 3.85 -18.85 25.85
C PRO A 370 3.71 -20.14 26.67
N ILE A 371 2.47 -20.60 26.88
CA ILE A 371 2.16 -21.78 27.71
C ILE A 371 2.59 -23.07 27.00
N ASN A 372 2.40 -23.15 25.66
CA ASN A 372 2.59 -24.36 24.85
C ASN A 372 3.95 -24.41 24.12
N LYS A 373 5.04 -24.05 24.75
CA LYS A 373 6.36 -23.99 24.12
C LYS A 373 6.94 -25.36 23.72
N GLU A 374 6.29 -26.47 24.05
CA GLU A 374 6.73 -27.84 23.72
C GLU A 374 6.21 -28.34 22.36
N ASP A 375 5.10 -27.78 21.87
CA ASP A 375 4.57 -28.00 20.52
C ASP A 375 4.92 -26.77 19.66
N ASP A 376 5.33 -26.95 18.40
CA ASP A 376 5.81 -25.89 17.48
C ASP A 376 4.80 -24.73 17.23
N GLU A 377 3.68 -24.69 17.92
CA GLU A 377 2.62 -23.68 17.84
C GLU A 377 2.51 -22.89 19.16
N ASP A 378 3.46 -21.99 19.38
CA ASP A 378 3.51 -21.20 20.63
C ASP A 378 2.32 -20.21 20.80
N TYR A 379 1.86 -19.60 19.73
CA TYR A 379 0.71 -18.68 19.64
C TYR A 379 0.42 -18.36 18.18
N THR A 380 -0.82 -17.96 17.90
CA THR A 380 -1.28 -17.55 16.58
C THR A 380 -1.74 -16.09 16.57
N VAL A 381 -1.83 -15.51 15.37
CA VAL A 381 -2.32 -14.15 15.18
C VAL A 381 -3.71 -14.20 14.57
N LYS A 382 -4.72 -13.78 15.32
CA LYS A 382 -6.08 -13.66 14.80
C LYS A 382 -6.34 -12.22 14.30
N TRP A 383 -6.63 -12.08 13.01
CA TRP A 383 -6.94 -10.81 12.37
C TRP A 383 -8.45 -10.54 12.37
N ALA A 384 -8.81 -9.27 12.41
CA ALA A 384 -10.18 -8.89 12.12
C ALA A 384 -10.56 -9.30 10.69
N PRO A 385 -11.79 -9.76 10.45
CA PRO A 385 -12.26 -10.15 9.11
C PRO A 385 -12.04 -9.04 8.08
N LEU A 386 -11.57 -9.40 6.88
CA LEU A 386 -11.40 -8.47 5.76
C LEU A 386 -12.73 -8.04 5.17
N ASN A 387 -13.68 -8.97 5.15
CA ASN A 387 -15.03 -8.76 4.68
C ASN A 387 -15.95 -8.71 5.92
N GLU A 388 -16.46 -7.55 6.24
CA GLU A 388 -17.65 -7.46 7.09
C GLU A 388 -18.82 -7.86 6.18
N GLU A 389 -19.31 -9.09 6.35
CA GLU A 389 -20.54 -9.51 5.69
C GLU A 389 -21.62 -8.47 5.95
N SER A 390 -22.25 -8.00 4.87
CA SER A 390 -23.36 -7.06 5.03
C SER A 390 -24.47 -7.75 5.82
N ASP A 391 -25.28 -6.99 6.54
CA ASP A 391 -26.43 -7.55 7.26
C ASP A 391 -27.37 -8.34 6.34
N LYS A 392 -27.40 -7.99 5.05
CA LYS A 392 -28.10 -8.72 4.00
C LYS A 392 -27.48 -10.09 3.75
N ASP A 393 -26.15 -10.16 3.63
CA ASP A 393 -25.44 -11.43 3.39
C ASP A 393 -25.57 -12.35 4.60
N LYS A 394 -25.43 -11.81 5.83
CA LYS A 394 -25.69 -12.54 7.07
C LYS A 394 -27.11 -13.09 7.14
N ALA A 395 -28.10 -12.29 6.78
CA ALA A 395 -29.49 -12.72 6.74
C ALA A 395 -29.73 -13.79 5.68
N GLU A 396 -29.08 -13.69 4.51
CA GLU A 396 -29.17 -14.69 3.44
C GLU A 396 -28.52 -16.03 3.87
N VAL A 397 -27.32 -15.99 4.45
CA VAL A 397 -26.66 -17.17 5.03
C VAL A 397 -27.51 -17.77 6.13
N GLY A 398 -28.05 -16.95 7.03
CA GLY A 398 -28.98 -17.39 8.08
C GLY A 398 -30.22 -18.07 7.50
N ARG A 399 -30.81 -17.54 6.44
CA ARG A 399 -31.94 -18.13 5.72
C ARG A 399 -31.58 -19.49 5.10
N ILE A 400 -30.42 -19.59 4.46
CA ILE A 400 -29.94 -20.84 3.84
C ILE A 400 -29.71 -21.90 4.93
N ARG A 401 -29.02 -21.55 6.03
CA ARG A 401 -28.78 -22.44 7.17
C ARG A 401 -30.11 -22.91 7.82
N ALA A 402 -31.06 -22.01 8.03
CA ALA A 402 -32.36 -22.35 8.55
C ALA A 402 -33.18 -23.29 7.62
N THR A 403 -33.04 -23.10 6.31
CA THR A 403 -33.67 -24.00 5.32
C THR A 403 -33.02 -25.38 5.35
N ALA A 404 -31.69 -25.47 5.39
CA ALA A 404 -30.96 -26.72 5.48
C ALA A 404 -31.30 -27.49 6.76
N LEU A 405 -31.38 -26.79 7.89
CA LEU A 405 -31.81 -27.38 9.18
C LEU A 405 -33.24 -27.90 9.12
N LYS A 406 -34.17 -27.14 8.52
CA LYS A 406 -35.57 -27.56 8.34
C LYS A 406 -35.63 -28.83 7.47
N GLU A 407 -34.89 -28.90 6.37
CA GLU A 407 -34.85 -30.08 5.50
C GLU A 407 -34.25 -31.29 6.22
N TYR A 408 -33.19 -31.11 6.99
CA TYR A 408 -32.57 -32.16 7.79
C TYR A 408 -33.54 -32.70 8.85
N THR A 409 -34.19 -31.83 9.61
CA THR A 409 -35.13 -32.22 10.68
C THR A 409 -36.46 -32.77 10.14
N SER A 410 -36.79 -32.53 8.86
CA SER A 410 -38.02 -33.07 8.25
C SER A 410 -37.93 -34.57 7.93
N SER A 411 -36.75 -35.16 7.91
CA SER A 411 -36.51 -36.56 7.61
C SER A 411 -36.20 -37.37 8.88
N PRO A 412 -37.07 -38.29 9.34
CA PRO A 412 -36.81 -39.10 10.54
C PRO A 412 -35.56 -40.00 10.43
N MET A 413 -35.07 -40.24 9.24
CA MET A 413 -33.90 -41.07 8.98
C MET A 413 -32.61 -40.28 8.80
N ALA A 414 -32.66 -38.94 8.74
CA ALA A 414 -31.50 -38.11 8.45
C ALA A 414 -30.43 -38.26 9.52
N GLU A 415 -30.81 -38.30 10.78
CA GLU A 415 -29.89 -38.44 11.92
C GLU A 415 -29.18 -39.80 11.95
N MET A 416 -29.81 -40.88 11.42
CA MET A 416 -29.17 -42.19 11.27
C MET A 416 -28.07 -42.21 10.18
N VAL A 417 -28.21 -41.36 9.18
CA VAL A 417 -27.27 -41.26 8.05
C VAL A 417 -26.14 -40.27 8.35
N VAL A 418 -26.49 -39.11 8.92
CA VAL A 418 -25.57 -38.04 9.30
C VAL A 418 -25.92 -37.59 10.72
N PRO A 419 -25.08 -37.90 11.73
CA PRO A 419 -25.28 -37.42 13.09
C PRO A 419 -25.39 -35.90 13.14
N HIS A 420 -26.16 -35.35 14.08
CA HIS A 420 -26.44 -33.91 14.20
C HIS A 420 -25.13 -33.07 14.33
N LYS A 421 -24.11 -33.53 15.07
CA LYS A 421 -22.82 -32.88 15.18
C LYS A 421 -22.13 -32.73 13.81
N ALA A 422 -22.08 -33.82 13.06
CA ALA A 422 -21.50 -33.82 11.72
C ALA A 422 -22.28 -32.93 10.73
N PHE A 423 -23.61 -32.87 10.90
CA PHE A 423 -24.42 -31.95 10.10
C PHE A 423 -24.14 -30.48 10.44
N PHE A 424 -23.97 -30.13 11.70
CA PHE A 424 -23.65 -28.79 12.15
C PHE A 424 -22.26 -28.36 11.67
N GLU A 425 -21.27 -29.24 11.80
CA GLU A 425 -19.89 -28.99 11.40
C GLU A 425 -19.74 -28.86 9.86
N TYR A 426 -20.11 -29.94 9.12
CA TYR A 426 -19.81 -30.01 7.68
C TYR A 426 -20.83 -29.32 6.77
N PHE A 427 -22.12 -29.26 7.16
CA PHE A 427 -23.18 -28.68 6.32
C PHE A 427 -23.57 -27.26 6.72
N LEU A 428 -23.57 -26.97 8.02
CA LEU A 428 -23.85 -25.62 8.49
C LEU A 428 -22.59 -24.79 8.69
N GLY A 429 -21.39 -25.42 8.71
CA GLY A 429 -20.10 -24.73 8.91
C GLY A 429 -20.05 -24.04 10.25
N LEU A 430 -20.50 -24.71 11.33
CA LEU A 430 -20.41 -24.21 12.70
C LEU A 430 -19.11 -24.73 13.33
N ASP A 431 -18.45 -23.88 14.12
CA ASP A 431 -17.28 -24.23 14.89
C ASP A 431 -17.66 -25.12 16.10
N GLU A 432 -16.70 -25.86 16.64
CA GLU A 432 -16.91 -26.76 17.79
C GLU A 432 -17.51 -26.04 18.99
N ASP A 433 -17.00 -24.83 19.29
CA ASP A 433 -17.55 -23.97 20.36
C ASP A 433 -19.04 -23.60 20.15
N GLN A 434 -19.43 -23.33 18.90
CA GLN A 434 -20.81 -23.00 18.54
C GLN A 434 -21.71 -24.21 18.66
N ILE A 435 -21.20 -25.39 18.34
CA ILE A 435 -21.90 -26.66 18.46
C ILE A 435 -22.11 -26.98 19.94
N GLU A 436 -21.09 -26.88 20.78
CA GLU A 436 -21.14 -27.08 22.21
C GLU A 436 -22.13 -26.12 22.88
N TYR A 437 -22.09 -24.84 22.53
CA TYR A 437 -23.06 -23.85 23.02
C TYR A 437 -24.51 -24.18 22.64
N ILE A 438 -24.73 -24.70 21.43
CA ILE A 438 -26.10 -25.14 21.01
C ILE A 438 -26.55 -26.36 21.83
N GLU A 439 -25.64 -27.32 22.08
CA GLU A 439 -25.93 -28.50 22.90
C GLU A 439 -26.23 -28.14 24.35
N GLU A 440 -25.49 -27.20 24.96
CA GLU A 440 -25.78 -26.67 26.30
C GLU A 440 -27.15 -26.02 26.37
N LEU A 441 -27.50 -25.18 25.38
CA LEU A 441 -28.83 -24.56 25.32
C LEU A 441 -29.96 -25.60 25.16
N GLN A 442 -29.73 -26.64 24.36
CA GLN A 442 -30.68 -27.73 24.21
C GLN A 442 -30.86 -28.53 25.53
N GLY A 443 -29.71 -28.82 26.19
CA GLY A 443 -29.76 -29.52 27.51
C GLY A 443 -30.50 -28.70 28.57
N ALA A 444 -30.27 -27.38 28.60
CA ALA A 444 -30.98 -26.49 29.51
C ALA A 444 -32.49 -26.41 29.23
N ALA A 445 -32.88 -26.35 27.95
CA ALA A 445 -34.29 -26.31 27.54
C ALA A 445 -35.04 -27.62 27.88
N ILE A 446 -34.37 -28.76 27.69
CA ILE A 446 -34.94 -30.09 28.06
C ILE A 446 -35.13 -30.18 29.57
N ALA A 447 -34.13 -29.75 30.36
CA ALA A 447 -34.23 -29.75 31.82
C ALA A 447 -35.35 -28.82 32.34
N GLU A 448 -35.60 -27.69 31.69
CA GLU A 448 -36.69 -26.76 32.04
C GLU A 448 -38.07 -27.36 31.70
N GLU A 449 -38.17 -28.07 30.58
CA GLU A 449 -39.40 -28.77 30.17
C GLU A 449 -39.74 -29.96 31.10
N GLU A 450 -38.71 -30.71 31.55
CA GLU A 450 -38.87 -31.76 32.55
C GLU A 450 -39.35 -31.22 33.90
N LEU A 451 -38.77 -30.11 34.37
CA LEU A 451 -39.21 -29.43 35.62
C LEU A 451 -40.65 -28.88 35.54
N LEU A 452 -41.06 -28.40 34.37
CA LEU A 452 -42.44 -27.94 34.16
C LEU A 452 -43.44 -29.10 34.14
N ASN A 453 -43.05 -30.24 33.56
CA ASN A 453 -43.87 -31.45 33.54
C ASN A 453 -44.02 -32.11 34.95
N ASP A 454 -42.94 -32.16 35.73
CA ASP A 454 -42.97 -32.66 37.12
C ASP A 454 -43.89 -31.78 38.01
N ASN A 455 -43.79 -30.47 37.86
CA ASN A 455 -44.69 -29.53 38.60
C ASN A 455 -46.18 -29.62 38.17
N ALA A 456 -46.41 -30.02 36.89
CA ALA A 456 -47.80 -30.25 36.42
C ALA A 456 -48.38 -31.55 36.91
N PHE A 457 -47.58 -32.58 37.21
CA PHE A 457 -48.02 -33.83 37.80
C PHE A 457 -48.33 -33.69 39.30
N ASP A 458 -47.55 -32.91 40.07
CA ASP A 458 -47.78 -32.67 41.49
C ASP A 458 -49.00 -31.79 41.76
N SER A 459 -49.41 -30.93 40.82
CA SER A 459 -50.60 -30.08 40.99
C SER A 459 -51.92 -30.77 40.74
N ASN A 460 -51.91 -32.01 40.18
CA ASN A 460 -53.17 -32.82 39.98
C ASN A 460 -53.39 -33.93 41.04
N GLY A 461 -52.55 -33.96 42.07
CA GLY A 461 -52.62 -34.99 43.14
C GLY A 461 -53.42 -34.63 44.40
N GLU A 462 -53.92 -33.39 44.50
CA GLU A 462 -54.77 -33.02 45.69
C GLU A 462 -56.19 -32.62 45.25
N VAL A 463 -56.95 -33.59 44.85
CA VAL A 463 -58.44 -33.52 44.93
C VAL A 463 -58.96 -34.90 45.25
N GLU A 464 -59.01 -35.23 46.57
CA GLU A 464 -60.05 -36.03 47.20
C GLU A 464 -60.24 -35.58 48.67
#